data_96310e9ff1c0492099f3826fe7f7ae4e
#
_entry.id   96310e9ff1c0492099f3826fe7f7ae4e
#
_cell.length_a   1.000
_cell.length_b   1.000
_cell.length_c   1.000
_cell.angle_alpha   90.00
_cell.angle_beta   90.00
_cell.angle_gamma   90.00
#
_symmetry.space_group_name_H-M   'P 1'
#
loop_
_entity.id
_entity.type
_entity.pdbx_description
1 polymer ?
#
loop_
_entity_poly.entity_id
_entity_poly.type
_entity_poly.pdbx_seq_one_letter_code
_entity_poly.pdbx_strand_id
1 'polypeptide(L)'
;MSGPSSAIPLSTRLPAPPGRRPRVVVTGATGYIASQLLPAFRQRYDLTLLDVRTTDRRGQPVEGVRVADLLTDDLDALRPHFRGADAVVHLGYYRPPATGVSGAGKAYLDERPNVDMAEHVYRLALDEGLRRVVVASSNHAADWYEHAILDRRIDGIGPDTAPKSDNYYGWAKIAYEALGFVYASGAFGRKLEVVQVRIGAPREIDAAQHEGKPEQYKRNLGAYISARDIQQLFVRSIEAEQIADEHAVPFQIFYGVSNNTRAFWSIANARRVIGYEPEDDSETRFADGVRRLLIEPGHNGRVGL
;
A
#
# COMPACT_ATOMS: atom_id res chain seq x y z
N MET A 1 -37.90 0.43 -10.72
CA MET A 1 -37.26 1.20 -11.80
C MET A 1 -35.83 1.51 -11.37
N SER A 2 -34.91 0.68 -11.79
CA SER A 2 -33.48 0.81 -11.52
C SER A 2 -32.90 1.82 -12.49
N GLY A 3 -32.44 2.97 -11.97
CA GLY A 3 -31.72 3.97 -12.73
C GLY A 3 -30.35 3.45 -13.19
N PRO A 4 -29.81 3.94 -14.31
CA PRO A 4 -28.54 3.46 -14.81
C PRO A 4 -27.42 3.87 -13.87
N SER A 5 -26.63 2.89 -13.41
CA SER A 5 -25.33 3.08 -12.76
C SER A 5 -24.45 3.88 -13.72
N SER A 6 -24.16 5.13 -13.38
CA SER A 6 -23.18 5.94 -14.12
C SER A 6 -21.79 5.41 -13.82
N ALA A 7 -21.31 4.49 -14.65
CA ALA A 7 -19.91 4.11 -14.67
C ALA A 7 -19.09 5.39 -14.92
N ILE A 8 -18.32 5.84 -13.91
CA ILE A 8 -17.36 6.93 -14.07
C ILE A 8 -16.32 6.47 -15.09
N PRO A 9 -16.10 7.23 -16.18
CA PRO A 9 -15.16 6.79 -17.22
C PRO A 9 -13.76 6.58 -16.64
N LEU A 10 -13.10 5.49 -17.03
CA LEU A 10 -11.70 5.12 -16.70
C LEU A 10 -10.66 6.09 -17.33
N SER A 11 -10.95 7.37 -17.44
CA SER A 11 -10.17 8.36 -18.19
C SER A 11 -9.65 9.48 -17.29
N THR A 12 -8.71 9.13 -16.41
CA THR A 12 -7.76 10.12 -15.93
C THR A 12 -6.37 9.50 -16.00
N ARG A 13 -5.75 9.62 -17.16
CA ARG A 13 -4.34 9.25 -17.35
C ARG A 13 -3.47 10.32 -16.68
N LEU A 14 -2.32 9.92 -16.13
CA LEU A 14 -1.23 10.87 -15.87
C LEU A 14 -1.10 11.77 -17.09
N PRO A 15 -0.98 13.09 -16.95
CA PRO A 15 -0.76 13.98 -18.08
C PRO A 15 0.64 13.71 -18.65
N ALA A 16 0.75 12.60 -19.38
CA ALA A 16 1.89 12.37 -20.24
C ALA A 16 1.68 13.17 -21.54
N PRO A 17 2.74 13.65 -22.18
CA PRO A 17 2.64 14.24 -23.50
C PRO A 17 1.82 13.33 -24.43
N PRO A 18 0.98 13.89 -25.31
CA PRO A 18 0.18 13.09 -26.23
C PRO A 18 1.05 12.05 -26.96
N GLY A 19 0.65 10.78 -26.93
CA GLY A 19 1.35 9.70 -27.62
C GLY A 19 2.44 8.97 -26.83
N ARG A 20 2.77 9.39 -25.58
CA ARG A 20 3.75 8.69 -24.72
C ARG A 20 3.05 7.97 -23.55
N ARG A 21 3.47 6.74 -23.27
CA ARG A 21 3.07 6.05 -22.01
C ARG A 21 3.77 6.72 -20.82
N PRO A 22 3.07 6.89 -19.67
CA PRO A 22 3.73 7.38 -18.46
C PRO A 22 4.90 6.47 -18.06
N ARG A 23 6.01 7.09 -17.63
CA ARG A 23 7.19 6.38 -17.14
C ARG A 23 7.08 6.25 -15.63
N VAL A 24 7.10 5.00 -15.14
CA VAL A 24 6.94 4.70 -13.71
C VAL A 24 8.12 3.87 -13.21
N VAL A 25 8.80 4.38 -12.18
CA VAL A 25 9.79 3.61 -11.44
C VAL A 25 9.07 2.74 -10.42
N VAL A 26 9.43 1.46 -10.34
CA VAL A 26 8.92 0.54 -9.32
C VAL A 26 10.10 -0.02 -8.54
N THR A 27 10.18 0.27 -7.26
CA THR A 27 11.19 -0.28 -6.36
C THR A 27 10.65 -1.50 -5.62
N GLY A 28 11.51 -2.44 -5.24
CA GLY A 28 11.05 -3.72 -4.68
C GLY A 28 10.32 -4.58 -5.72
N ALA A 29 10.76 -4.50 -6.99
CA ALA A 29 10.08 -5.06 -8.15
C ALA A 29 10.00 -6.59 -8.16
N THR A 30 10.80 -7.30 -7.37
CA THR A 30 10.75 -8.76 -7.20
C THR A 30 9.91 -9.19 -5.99
N GLY A 31 9.32 -8.22 -5.27
CA GLY A 31 8.53 -8.46 -4.07
C GLY A 31 7.14 -9.02 -4.35
N TYR A 32 6.48 -9.48 -3.28
CA TYR A 32 5.13 -10.06 -3.36
C TYR A 32 4.08 -9.05 -3.86
N ILE A 33 4.12 -7.80 -3.39
CA ILE A 33 3.19 -6.76 -3.86
C ILE A 33 3.44 -6.46 -5.34
N ALA A 34 4.71 -6.33 -5.74
CA ALA A 34 5.06 -6.13 -7.13
C ALA A 34 4.52 -7.24 -8.05
N SER A 35 4.60 -8.50 -7.63
CA SER A 35 4.08 -9.62 -8.44
C SER A 35 2.58 -9.51 -8.74
N GLN A 36 1.81 -8.85 -7.86
CA GLN A 36 0.39 -8.60 -8.09
C GLN A 36 0.14 -7.36 -8.97
N LEU A 37 0.98 -6.34 -8.88
CA LEU A 37 0.80 -5.07 -9.60
C LEU A 37 1.37 -5.10 -11.03
N LEU A 38 2.50 -5.78 -11.25
CA LEU A 38 3.21 -5.80 -12.53
C LEU A 38 2.36 -6.22 -13.72
N PRO A 39 1.41 -7.19 -13.64
CA PRO A 39 0.56 -7.52 -14.77
C PRO A 39 -0.24 -6.33 -15.32
N ALA A 40 -0.82 -5.50 -14.44
CA ALA A 40 -1.53 -4.29 -14.83
C ALA A 40 -0.57 -3.16 -15.24
N PHE A 41 0.54 -3.00 -14.54
CA PHE A 41 1.50 -1.93 -14.78
C PHE A 41 2.21 -2.07 -16.14
N ARG A 42 2.60 -3.28 -16.53
CA ARG A 42 3.22 -3.56 -17.84
C ARG A 42 2.30 -3.21 -19.02
N GLN A 43 0.99 -3.27 -18.82
CA GLN A 43 0.02 -2.88 -19.85
C GLN A 43 -0.13 -1.36 -19.98
N ARG A 44 0.12 -0.60 -18.91
CA ARG A 44 -0.20 0.84 -18.81
C ARG A 44 1.02 1.76 -18.91
N TYR A 45 2.17 1.33 -18.39
CA TYR A 45 3.34 2.19 -18.15
C TYR A 45 4.58 1.71 -18.88
N ASP A 46 5.50 2.66 -19.13
CA ASP A 46 6.89 2.38 -19.43
C ASP A 46 7.61 2.24 -18.07
N LEU A 47 8.11 1.03 -17.76
CA LEU A 47 8.55 0.67 -16.43
C LEU A 47 10.08 0.68 -16.29
N THR A 48 10.57 1.32 -15.23
CA THR A 48 11.89 1.09 -14.67
C THR A 48 11.74 0.27 -13.39
N LEU A 49 12.17 -1.00 -13.43
CA LEU A 49 12.04 -1.93 -12.31
C LEU A 49 13.35 -2.03 -11.54
N LEU A 50 13.31 -1.75 -10.23
CA LEU A 50 14.48 -1.73 -9.35
C LEU A 50 14.30 -2.71 -8.18
N ASP A 51 15.32 -3.52 -7.91
CA ASP A 51 15.40 -4.38 -6.73
C ASP A 51 16.88 -4.73 -6.48
N VAL A 52 17.21 -5.24 -5.30
CA VAL A 52 18.55 -5.77 -4.98
C VAL A 52 18.80 -7.16 -5.60
N ARG A 53 17.82 -7.76 -6.21
CA ARG A 53 17.88 -9.07 -6.89
C ARG A 53 16.99 -9.07 -8.13
N THR A 54 17.21 -10.04 -9.03
CA THR A 54 16.45 -10.16 -10.29
C THR A 54 15.41 -11.27 -10.29
N THR A 55 15.32 -12.04 -9.19
CA THR A 55 14.38 -13.15 -9.05
C THR A 55 13.34 -12.89 -7.96
N ASP A 56 12.14 -13.39 -8.15
CA ASP A 56 11.06 -13.35 -7.15
C ASP A 56 11.33 -14.31 -5.97
N ARG A 57 10.38 -14.41 -5.02
CA ARG A 57 10.47 -15.29 -3.85
C ARG A 57 10.45 -16.78 -4.19
N ARG A 58 10.06 -17.17 -5.40
CA ARG A 58 10.03 -18.54 -5.91
C ARG A 58 11.27 -18.85 -6.74
N GLY A 59 12.22 -17.92 -6.83
CA GLY A 59 13.43 -18.04 -7.66
C GLY A 59 13.18 -17.81 -9.15
N GLN A 60 12.00 -17.33 -9.57
CA GLN A 60 11.70 -17.07 -10.97
C GLN A 60 12.22 -15.69 -11.37
N PRO A 61 12.88 -15.55 -12.53
CA PRO A 61 13.33 -14.27 -13.04
C PRO A 61 12.17 -13.29 -13.24
N VAL A 62 12.36 -12.04 -12.81
CA VAL A 62 11.46 -10.93 -13.10
C VAL A 62 12.08 -10.09 -14.21
N GLU A 63 11.48 -10.17 -15.40
CA GLU A 63 12.01 -9.53 -16.59
C GLU A 63 12.13 -8.01 -16.43
N GLY A 64 13.26 -7.44 -16.89
CA GLY A 64 13.51 -6.01 -16.94
C GLY A 64 13.94 -5.38 -15.61
N VAL A 65 14.17 -6.18 -14.55
CA VAL A 65 14.68 -5.67 -13.27
C VAL A 65 16.15 -5.27 -13.40
N ARG A 66 16.46 -4.07 -12.95
CA ARG A 66 17.81 -3.55 -12.76
C ARG A 66 18.19 -3.67 -11.28
N VAL A 67 19.39 -4.17 -11.02
CA VAL A 67 19.90 -4.29 -9.65
C VAL A 67 20.25 -2.90 -9.13
N ALA A 68 19.62 -2.51 -8.03
CA ALA A 68 19.86 -1.24 -7.36
C ALA A 68 19.55 -1.37 -5.86
N ASP A 69 20.49 -0.94 -5.03
CA ASP A 69 20.31 -0.90 -3.57
C ASP A 69 19.92 0.52 -3.15
N LEU A 70 18.70 0.67 -2.64
CA LEU A 70 18.18 1.96 -2.17
C LEU A 70 18.75 2.37 -0.80
N LEU A 71 19.51 1.50 -0.14
CA LEU A 71 20.21 1.81 1.12
C LEU A 71 21.64 2.33 0.88
N THR A 72 22.03 2.54 -0.37
CA THR A 72 23.33 3.16 -0.68
C THR A 72 23.41 4.59 -0.19
N ASP A 73 24.59 5.01 0.27
CA ASP A 73 24.90 6.41 0.57
C ASP A 73 25.13 7.24 -0.71
N ASP A 74 25.41 6.59 -1.84
CA ASP A 74 25.61 7.23 -3.15
C ASP A 74 24.28 7.34 -3.91
N LEU A 75 23.51 8.39 -3.64
CA LEU A 75 22.25 8.66 -4.34
C LEU A 75 22.47 9.04 -5.82
N ASP A 76 23.63 9.54 -6.19
CA ASP A 76 23.92 9.91 -7.57
C ASP A 76 23.96 8.67 -8.48
N ALA A 77 24.35 7.53 -7.96
CA ALA A 77 24.26 6.25 -8.67
C ALA A 77 22.82 5.83 -8.97
N LEU A 78 21.84 6.27 -8.16
CA LEU A 78 20.42 5.96 -8.34
C LEU A 78 19.69 6.96 -9.26
N ARG A 79 20.15 8.21 -9.36
CA ARG A 79 19.51 9.29 -10.15
C ARG A 79 19.14 8.88 -11.59
N PRO A 80 20.00 8.18 -12.36
CA PRO A 80 19.69 7.80 -13.74
C PRO A 80 18.42 6.95 -13.86
N HIS A 81 18.04 6.21 -12.82
CA HIS A 81 16.84 5.40 -12.80
C HIS A 81 15.56 6.22 -12.63
N PHE A 82 15.64 7.39 -11.98
CA PHE A 82 14.52 8.28 -11.71
C PHE A 82 14.35 9.37 -12.78
N ARG A 83 15.45 9.73 -13.45
CA ARG A 83 15.46 10.83 -14.44
C ARG A 83 14.41 10.68 -15.53
N GLY A 84 13.55 11.68 -15.65
CA GLY A 84 12.49 11.74 -16.64
C GLY A 84 11.33 10.76 -16.39
N ALA A 85 11.23 10.20 -15.20
CA ALA A 85 10.06 9.45 -14.77
C ALA A 85 8.93 10.41 -14.37
N ASP A 86 7.68 9.98 -14.53
CA ASP A 86 6.49 10.74 -14.14
C ASP A 86 6.11 10.44 -12.69
N ALA A 87 6.31 9.20 -12.25
CA ALA A 87 6.01 8.76 -10.90
C ALA A 87 6.93 7.63 -10.42
N VAL A 88 6.96 7.41 -9.12
CA VAL A 88 7.57 6.22 -8.51
C VAL A 88 6.57 5.50 -7.61
N VAL A 89 6.58 4.17 -7.67
CA VAL A 89 5.86 3.27 -6.75
C VAL A 89 6.91 2.58 -5.88
N HIS A 90 6.95 2.95 -4.61
CA HIS A 90 7.89 2.41 -3.64
C HIS A 90 7.30 1.21 -2.91
N LEU A 91 7.75 0.01 -3.28
CA LEU A 91 7.37 -1.28 -2.68
C LEU A 91 8.56 -1.93 -1.95
N GLY A 92 9.73 -1.29 -1.97
CA GLY A 92 10.95 -1.79 -1.32
C GLY A 92 10.72 -1.98 0.17
N TYR A 93 11.19 -3.11 0.69
CA TYR A 93 11.19 -3.41 2.11
C TYR A 93 12.45 -4.22 2.44
N TYR A 94 13.32 -3.63 3.24
CA TYR A 94 14.48 -4.30 3.79
C TYR A 94 14.05 -5.27 4.88
N ARG A 95 14.44 -6.52 4.76
CA ARG A 95 14.27 -7.52 5.80
C ARG A 95 15.65 -7.97 6.27
N PRO A 96 16.02 -7.64 7.51
CA PRO A 96 17.32 -8.03 8.03
C PRO A 96 17.45 -9.55 8.13
N PRO A 97 18.66 -10.10 8.05
CA PRO A 97 18.92 -11.50 8.33
C PRO A 97 18.47 -11.87 9.74
N ALA A 98 17.94 -13.07 9.92
CA ALA A 98 17.65 -13.60 11.24
C ALA A 98 18.96 -13.85 11.99
N THR A 99 19.20 -13.11 13.07
CA THR A 99 20.44 -13.18 13.85
C THR A 99 20.30 -13.99 15.14
N GLY A 100 19.08 -14.43 15.49
CA GLY A 100 18.79 -15.03 16.80
C GLY A 100 18.82 -14.05 17.97
N VAL A 101 19.19 -12.79 17.72
CA VAL A 101 19.13 -11.71 18.71
C VAL A 101 17.73 -11.11 18.68
N SER A 102 17.17 -10.83 19.87
CA SER A 102 15.85 -10.21 20.02
C SER A 102 15.93 -9.02 20.97
N GLY A 103 14.85 -8.24 21.04
CA GLY A 103 14.72 -7.09 21.93
C GLY A 103 14.45 -5.79 21.18
N ALA A 104 13.98 -4.77 21.91
CA ALA A 104 13.52 -3.50 21.34
C ALA A 104 14.59 -2.77 20.52
N GLY A 105 15.83 -2.73 21.01
CA GLY A 105 16.92 -2.08 20.29
C GLY A 105 17.24 -2.75 18.94
N LYS A 106 17.23 -4.09 18.91
CA LYS A 106 17.43 -4.85 17.65
C LYS A 106 16.28 -4.58 16.67
N ALA A 107 15.05 -4.64 17.15
CA ALA A 107 13.86 -4.39 16.32
C ALA A 107 13.86 -2.98 15.72
N TYR A 108 14.28 -1.97 16.47
CA TYR A 108 14.49 -0.62 15.94
C TYR A 108 15.51 -0.57 14.81
N LEU A 109 16.70 -1.18 15.03
CA LEU A 109 17.78 -1.22 14.04
C LEU A 109 17.38 -2.00 12.77
N ASP A 110 16.52 -2.99 12.91
CA ASP A 110 16.02 -3.78 11.80
C ASP A 110 15.03 -3.00 10.92
N GLU A 111 14.23 -2.11 11.50
CA GLU A 111 13.19 -1.38 10.77
C GLU A 111 13.62 0.02 10.31
N ARG A 112 14.59 0.65 11.00
CA ARG A 112 15.09 1.97 10.61
C ARG A 112 15.52 2.08 9.14
N PRO A 113 16.23 1.10 8.54
CA PRO A 113 16.63 1.18 7.14
C PRO A 113 15.45 1.34 6.16
N ASN A 114 14.25 0.89 6.54
CA ASN A 114 13.06 1.10 5.72
C ASN A 114 12.63 2.57 5.68
N VAL A 115 12.90 3.33 6.74
CA VAL A 115 12.66 4.78 6.79
C VAL A 115 13.70 5.52 5.95
N ASP A 116 14.98 5.15 6.08
CA ASP A 116 16.09 5.73 5.30
C ASP A 116 15.85 5.49 3.81
N MET A 117 15.45 4.29 3.42
CA MET A 117 15.14 3.94 2.02
C MET A 117 13.97 4.75 1.45
N ALA A 118 12.92 4.98 2.25
CA ALA A 118 11.80 5.82 1.84
C ALA A 118 12.23 7.28 1.66
N GLU A 119 13.09 7.80 2.53
CA GLU A 119 13.68 9.14 2.43
C GLU A 119 14.46 9.30 1.12
N HIS A 120 15.31 8.34 0.77
CA HIS A 120 16.05 8.35 -0.48
C HIS A 120 15.11 8.40 -1.70
N VAL A 121 14.00 7.66 -1.68
CA VAL A 121 13.02 7.69 -2.77
C VAL A 121 12.31 9.04 -2.85
N TYR A 122 11.92 9.65 -1.74
CA TYR A 122 11.30 10.98 -1.75
C TYR A 122 12.29 12.04 -2.27
N ARG A 123 13.53 12.01 -1.81
CA ARG A 123 14.59 12.95 -2.25
C ARG A 123 14.84 12.81 -3.74
N LEU A 124 15.07 11.60 -4.23
CA LEU A 124 15.30 11.36 -5.66
C LEU A 124 14.10 11.78 -6.51
N ALA A 125 12.87 11.50 -6.05
CA ALA A 125 11.68 11.94 -6.75
C ALA A 125 11.55 13.47 -6.78
N LEU A 126 11.88 14.14 -5.69
CA LEU A 126 11.89 15.60 -5.62
C LEU A 126 12.95 16.18 -6.56
N ASP A 127 14.19 15.73 -6.45
CA ASP A 127 15.35 16.26 -7.19
C ASP A 127 15.21 16.04 -8.70
N GLU A 128 14.75 14.87 -9.13
CA GLU A 128 14.58 14.53 -10.55
C GLU A 128 13.25 15.03 -11.14
N GLY A 129 12.47 15.77 -10.37
CA GLY A 129 11.27 16.44 -10.87
C GLY A 129 10.06 15.52 -11.08
N LEU A 130 10.03 14.33 -10.48
CA LEU A 130 8.86 13.44 -10.56
C LEU A 130 7.64 14.16 -9.99
N ARG A 131 6.48 13.90 -10.59
CA ARG A 131 5.22 14.45 -10.10
C ARG A 131 4.78 13.76 -8.81
N ARG A 132 4.84 12.42 -8.75
CA ARG A 132 4.16 11.65 -7.70
C ARG A 132 4.98 10.49 -7.17
N VAL A 133 4.85 10.27 -5.86
CA VAL A 133 5.34 9.08 -5.16
C VAL A 133 4.14 8.33 -4.56
N VAL A 134 4.01 7.05 -4.88
CA VAL A 134 3.04 6.13 -4.25
C VAL A 134 3.80 5.11 -3.42
N VAL A 135 3.54 5.04 -2.14
CA VAL A 135 4.29 4.22 -1.19
C VAL A 135 3.42 3.09 -0.63
N ALA A 136 3.95 1.89 -0.61
CA ALA A 136 3.36 0.76 0.08
C ALA A 136 3.56 0.88 1.60
N SER A 137 2.64 1.61 2.25
CA SER A 137 2.48 1.58 3.70
C SER A 137 1.73 0.31 4.12
N SER A 138 1.24 0.24 5.33
CA SER A 138 0.53 -0.92 5.88
C SER A 138 -0.59 -0.47 6.83
N ASN A 139 -1.64 -1.28 6.93
CA ASN A 139 -2.64 -1.13 8.00
C ASN A 139 -2.02 -1.23 9.40
N HIS A 140 -0.80 -1.83 9.52
CA HIS A 140 -0.02 -1.83 10.77
C HIS A 140 0.44 -0.43 11.22
N ALA A 141 0.35 0.60 10.41
CA ALA A 141 0.52 1.98 10.88
C ALA A 141 -0.56 2.41 11.89
N ALA A 142 -1.65 1.65 12.01
CA ALA A 142 -2.76 1.91 12.93
C ALA A 142 -3.32 0.63 13.56
N ASP A 143 -2.50 -0.41 13.73
CA ASP A 143 -2.92 -1.72 14.24
C ASP A 143 -3.27 -1.71 15.74
N TRP A 144 -2.76 -0.73 16.52
CA TRP A 144 -3.15 -0.57 17.92
C TRP A 144 -4.68 -0.46 18.12
N TYR A 145 -5.39 0.10 17.14
CA TYR A 145 -6.85 0.28 17.23
C TYR A 145 -7.62 -1.04 17.07
N GLU A 146 -7.00 -2.10 16.57
CA GLU A 146 -7.64 -3.42 16.45
C GLU A 146 -8.16 -3.93 17.81
N HIS A 147 -7.43 -3.65 18.91
CA HIS A 147 -7.90 -3.96 20.26
C HIS A 147 -9.24 -3.27 20.59
N ALA A 148 -9.34 -1.97 20.28
CA ALA A 148 -10.55 -1.22 20.56
C ALA A 148 -11.73 -1.65 19.69
N ILE A 149 -11.47 -2.13 18.47
CA ILE A 149 -12.47 -2.67 17.55
C ILE A 149 -12.95 -4.05 18.05
N LEU A 150 -12.03 -4.92 18.46
CA LEU A 150 -12.35 -6.23 19.03
C LEU A 150 -13.15 -6.09 20.33
N ASP A 151 -12.81 -5.12 21.18
CA ASP A 151 -13.56 -4.80 22.40
C ASP A 151 -14.85 -4.01 22.16
N ARG A 152 -15.23 -3.75 20.89
CA ARG A 152 -16.41 -2.96 20.49
C ARG A 152 -16.46 -1.55 21.06
N ARG A 153 -15.32 -0.93 21.35
CA ARG A 153 -15.24 0.44 21.81
C ARG A 153 -15.27 1.46 20.67
N ILE A 154 -14.89 1.03 19.46
CA ILE A 154 -15.02 1.79 18.22
C ILE A 154 -15.42 0.83 17.08
N ASP A 155 -16.11 1.36 16.06
CA ASP A 155 -16.60 0.55 14.92
C ASP A 155 -15.60 0.47 13.77
N GLY A 156 -14.71 1.45 13.64
CA GLY A 156 -13.74 1.52 12.55
C GLY A 156 -12.82 2.72 12.64
N ILE A 157 -11.84 2.76 11.75
CA ILE A 157 -10.84 3.83 11.68
C ILE A 157 -10.67 4.31 10.24
N GLY A 158 -10.27 5.57 10.10
CA GLY A 158 -9.99 6.22 8.81
C GLY A 158 -8.56 6.75 8.72
N PRO A 159 -8.19 7.35 7.59
CA PRO A 159 -6.86 7.92 7.38
C PRO A 159 -6.52 9.03 8.39
N ASP A 160 -7.53 9.78 8.85
CA ASP A 160 -7.37 10.89 9.81
C ASP A 160 -7.26 10.42 11.26
N THR A 161 -7.45 9.12 11.52
CA THR A 161 -7.19 8.54 12.83
C THR A 161 -5.69 8.59 13.11
N ALA A 162 -5.29 9.21 14.24
CA ALA A 162 -3.89 9.34 14.62
C ALA A 162 -3.19 7.98 14.56
N PRO A 163 -2.08 7.82 13.83
CA PRO A 163 -1.44 6.53 13.65
C PRO A 163 -0.86 6.03 14.99
N LYS A 164 -1.11 4.77 15.32
CA LYS A 164 -0.58 4.08 16.52
C LYS A 164 -0.31 2.63 16.21
N SER A 165 0.90 2.18 16.55
CA SER A 165 1.32 0.79 16.46
C SER A 165 2.09 0.38 17.70
N ASP A 166 2.04 -0.88 18.07
CA ASP A 166 2.76 -1.46 19.21
C ASP A 166 4.04 -2.20 18.78
N ASN A 167 4.42 -2.08 17.51
CA ASN A 167 5.59 -2.74 16.95
C ASN A 167 6.41 -1.84 16.03
N TYR A 168 7.69 -2.15 15.85
CA TYR A 168 8.59 -1.32 15.05
C TYR A 168 8.32 -1.39 13.55
N TYR A 169 7.70 -2.44 13.04
CA TYR A 169 7.24 -2.48 11.65
C TYR A 169 6.20 -1.39 11.39
N GLY A 170 5.16 -1.32 12.22
CA GLY A 170 4.16 -0.26 12.12
C GLY A 170 4.74 1.12 12.42
N TRP A 171 5.68 1.23 13.40
CA TRP A 171 6.41 2.47 13.64
C TRP A 171 7.14 2.97 12.38
N ALA A 172 7.87 2.11 11.68
CA ALA A 172 8.57 2.50 10.45
C ALA A 172 7.59 2.98 9.38
N LYS A 173 6.41 2.33 9.26
CA LYS A 173 5.35 2.77 8.36
C LYS A 173 4.86 4.17 8.71
N ILE A 174 4.59 4.44 9.99
CA ILE A 174 4.22 5.78 10.49
C ILE A 174 5.32 6.80 10.19
N ALA A 175 6.58 6.45 10.45
CA ALA A 175 7.70 7.35 10.28
C ALA A 175 7.84 7.83 8.83
N TYR A 176 7.78 6.94 7.85
CA TYR A 176 7.89 7.39 6.47
C TYR A 176 6.59 7.96 5.88
N GLU A 177 5.40 7.67 6.45
CA GLU A 177 4.19 8.45 6.16
C GLU A 177 4.37 9.92 6.57
N ALA A 178 4.82 10.15 7.82
CA ALA A 178 5.09 11.50 8.32
C ALA A 178 6.17 12.22 7.51
N LEU A 179 7.23 11.50 7.12
CA LEU A 179 8.28 12.01 6.26
C LEU A 179 7.74 12.42 4.88
N GLY A 180 6.86 11.61 4.28
CA GLY A 180 6.21 11.92 3.02
C GLY A 180 5.39 13.22 3.08
N PHE A 181 4.76 13.53 4.21
CA PHE A 181 4.08 14.81 4.41
C PHE A 181 5.02 16.01 4.35
N VAL A 182 6.24 15.91 4.90
CA VAL A 182 7.25 16.98 4.81
C VAL A 182 7.57 17.31 3.35
N TYR A 183 7.73 16.29 2.49
CA TYR A 183 7.97 16.48 1.06
C TYR A 183 6.73 17.06 0.33
N ALA A 184 5.54 16.65 0.73
CA ALA A 184 4.30 17.14 0.14
C ALA A 184 3.96 18.58 0.56
N SER A 185 4.39 19.03 1.73
CA SER A 185 4.13 20.38 2.25
C SER A 185 4.81 21.49 1.44
N GLY A 186 5.85 21.17 0.67
CA GLY A 186 6.65 22.13 -0.07
C GLY A 186 7.84 22.71 0.72
N ALA A 187 8.19 22.12 1.86
CA ALA A 187 9.30 22.57 2.71
C ALA A 187 10.66 22.65 1.96
N PHE A 188 10.79 21.91 0.85
CA PHE A 188 12.00 21.86 0.03
C PHE A 188 11.85 22.59 -1.33
N GLY A 189 11.03 23.64 -1.39
CA GLY A 189 10.93 24.53 -2.57
C GLY A 189 9.83 24.16 -3.56
N ARG A 190 9.45 22.87 -3.68
CA ARG A 190 8.26 22.44 -4.42
C ARG A 190 7.48 21.39 -3.66
N LYS A 191 6.18 21.28 -3.93
CA LYS A 191 5.33 20.22 -3.39
C LYS A 191 5.52 18.95 -4.21
N LEU A 192 5.80 17.82 -3.55
CA LEU A 192 5.78 16.50 -4.14
C LEU A 192 4.41 15.86 -3.86
N GLU A 193 3.74 15.33 -4.87
CA GLU A 193 2.50 14.60 -4.63
C GLU A 193 2.82 13.24 -4.01
N VAL A 194 2.27 12.95 -2.82
CA VAL A 194 2.57 11.72 -2.07
C VAL A 194 1.28 10.99 -1.71
N VAL A 195 1.23 9.71 -2.06
CA VAL A 195 0.16 8.80 -1.66
C VAL A 195 0.74 7.66 -0.83
N GLN A 196 0.20 7.46 0.35
CA GLN A 196 0.49 6.33 1.23
C GLN A 196 -0.63 5.30 1.11
N VAL A 197 -0.30 4.08 0.71
CA VAL A 197 -1.29 3.00 0.64
C VAL A 197 -1.09 2.07 1.84
N ARG A 198 -1.93 2.18 2.85
CA ARG A 198 -1.96 1.26 4.00
C ARG A 198 -2.57 -0.06 3.56
N ILE A 199 -1.75 -0.93 2.99
CA ILE A 199 -2.17 -2.23 2.46
C ILE A 199 -2.63 -3.13 3.62
N GLY A 200 -3.79 -3.77 3.44
CA GLY A 200 -4.31 -4.80 4.33
C GLY A 200 -3.64 -6.17 4.11
N ALA A 201 -4.42 -7.21 3.86
CA ALA A 201 -3.94 -8.58 3.64
C ALA A 201 -4.12 -9.01 2.17
N PRO A 202 -3.13 -8.77 1.29
CA PRO A 202 -3.21 -9.06 -0.14
C PRO A 202 -2.90 -10.55 -0.44
N ARG A 203 -3.55 -11.45 0.27
CA ARG A 203 -3.32 -12.91 0.14
C ARG A 203 -4.59 -13.69 0.36
N GLU A 204 -4.67 -14.88 -0.22
CA GLU A 204 -5.76 -15.81 0.06
C GLU A 204 -5.80 -16.19 1.55
N ILE A 205 -7.01 -16.32 2.08
CA ILE A 205 -7.24 -16.67 3.49
C ILE A 205 -7.55 -18.16 3.56
N ASP A 206 -6.64 -18.93 4.16
CA ASP A 206 -6.83 -20.35 4.40
C ASP A 206 -7.62 -20.53 5.72
N ALA A 207 -8.88 -20.95 5.60
CA ALA A 207 -9.76 -21.19 6.75
C ALA A 207 -9.21 -22.26 7.71
N ALA A 208 -8.43 -23.23 7.24
CA ALA A 208 -7.89 -24.28 8.10
C ALA A 208 -6.89 -23.73 9.14
N GLN A 209 -6.21 -22.62 8.83
CA GLN A 209 -5.27 -21.96 9.76
C GLN A 209 -5.98 -21.18 10.88
N HIS A 210 -7.31 -21.06 10.80
CA HIS A 210 -8.15 -20.27 11.70
C HIS A 210 -9.12 -21.12 12.55
N GLU A 211 -8.95 -22.43 12.55
CA GLU A 211 -9.74 -23.31 13.43
C GLU A 211 -9.59 -22.88 14.90
N GLY A 212 -10.72 -22.66 15.59
CA GLY A 212 -10.75 -22.16 16.96
C GLY A 212 -10.30 -20.70 17.17
N LYS A 213 -10.14 -19.92 16.08
CA LYS A 213 -9.68 -18.52 16.11
C LYS A 213 -10.64 -17.61 15.32
N PRO A 214 -11.93 -17.52 15.67
CA PRO A 214 -12.92 -16.79 14.88
C PRO A 214 -12.62 -15.30 14.77
N GLU A 215 -12.07 -14.65 15.80
CA GLU A 215 -11.71 -13.23 15.78
C GLU A 215 -10.59 -12.94 14.78
N GLN A 216 -9.54 -13.78 14.78
CA GLN A 216 -8.46 -13.64 13.81
C GLN A 216 -8.94 -13.87 12.38
N TYR A 217 -9.88 -14.81 12.19
CA TYR A 217 -10.48 -15.05 10.88
C TYR A 217 -11.31 -13.84 10.42
N LYS A 218 -12.16 -13.28 11.26
CA LYS A 218 -12.92 -12.05 10.98
C LYS A 218 -11.99 -10.87 10.64
N ARG A 219 -10.93 -10.69 11.46
CA ARG A 219 -9.93 -9.65 11.24
C ARG A 219 -9.30 -9.79 9.84
N ASN A 220 -8.94 -11.01 9.44
CA ASN A 220 -8.33 -11.25 8.13
C ASN A 220 -9.33 -11.07 6.98
N LEU A 221 -10.59 -11.43 7.17
CA LEU A 221 -11.66 -11.10 6.22
C LEU A 221 -11.78 -9.59 6.03
N GLY A 222 -11.78 -8.81 7.12
CA GLY A 222 -11.83 -7.35 7.05
C GLY A 222 -10.62 -6.71 6.39
N ALA A 223 -9.44 -7.32 6.55
CA ALA A 223 -8.17 -6.82 5.99
C ALA A 223 -7.94 -7.24 4.53
N TYR A 224 -8.68 -8.18 4.01
CA TYR A 224 -8.44 -8.74 2.67
C TYR A 224 -8.44 -7.67 1.58
N ILE A 225 -7.51 -7.79 0.64
CA ILE A 225 -7.54 -7.09 -0.64
C ILE A 225 -7.16 -8.06 -1.76
N SER A 226 -7.99 -8.13 -2.79
CA SER A 226 -7.73 -8.97 -3.95
C SER A 226 -6.65 -8.39 -4.86
N ALA A 227 -6.10 -9.23 -5.75
CA ALA A 227 -5.15 -8.77 -6.76
C ALA A 227 -5.76 -7.72 -7.71
N ARG A 228 -7.05 -7.86 -8.07
CA ARG A 228 -7.77 -6.90 -8.90
C ARG A 228 -7.90 -5.55 -8.20
N ASP A 229 -8.35 -5.55 -6.96
CA ASP A 229 -8.62 -4.33 -6.22
C ASP A 229 -7.32 -3.58 -5.84
N ILE A 230 -6.24 -4.30 -5.49
CA ILE A 230 -4.95 -3.65 -5.24
C ILE A 230 -4.36 -3.04 -6.52
N GLN A 231 -4.53 -3.69 -7.68
CA GLN A 231 -4.15 -3.11 -8.96
C GLN A 231 -4.93 -1.82 -9.23
N GLN A 232 -6.25 -1.84 -9.05
CA GLN A 232 -7.08 -0.65 -9.24
C GLN A 232 -6.63 0.48 -8.30
N LEU A 233 -6.43 0.20 -7.02
CA LEU A 233 -6.02 1.19 -6.02
C LEU A 233 -4.70 1.86 -6.39
N PHE A 234 -3.68 1.09 -6.77
CA PHE A 234 -2.38 1.64 -7.15
C PHE A 234 -2.45 2.40 -8.49
N VAL A 235 -3.16 1.88 -9.48
CA VAL A 235 -3.36 2.59 -10.76
C VAL A 235 -4.06 3.93 -10.53
N ARG A 236 -5.16 3.96 -9.77
CA ARG A 236 -5.87 5.19 -9.42
C ARG A 236 -4.98 6.15 -8.63
N SER A 237 -4.17 5.64 -7.70
CA SER A 237 -3.20 6.45 -6.95
C SER A 237 -2.14 7.09 -7.84
N ILE A 238 -1.70 6.40 -8.89
CA ILE A 238 -0.72 6.93 -9.86
C ILE A 238 -1.38 7.96 -10.78
N GLU A 239 -2.59 7.68 -11.30
CA GLU A 239 -3.20 8.41 -12.42
C GLU A 239 -4.12 9.56 -12.00
N ALA A 240 -4.54 9.67 -10.73
CA ALA A 240 -5.44 10.72 -10.28
C ALA A 240 -4.92 12.12 -10.66
N GLU A 241 -5.80 12.96 -11.22
CA GLU A 241 -5.44 14.32 -11.65
C GLU A 241 -5.12 15.21 -10.46
N GLN A 242 -5.87 15.06 -9.37
CA GLN A 242 -5.77 15.90 -8.18
C GLN A 242 -5.84 15.04 -6.93
N ILE A 243 -4.91 15.28 -6.00
CA ILE A 243 -4.88 14.63 -4.68
C ILE A 243 -4.66 15.63 -3.53
N ALA A 244 -4.64 16.94 -3.81
CA ALA A 244 -4.47 17.94 -2.79
C ALA A 244 -5.71 18.00 -1.86
N ASP A 245 -5.46 18.26 -0.59
CA ASP A 245 -6.49 18.54 0.41
C ASP A 245 -6.99 19.99 0.34
N GLU A 246 -7.85 20.40 1.27
CA GLU A 246 -8.39 21.75 1.40
C GLU A 246 -7.32 22.82 1.68
N HIS A 247 -6.14 22.45 2.16
CA HIS A 247 -4.98 23.31 2.37
C HIS A 247 -4.01 23.31 1.20
N ALA A 248 -4.40 22.72 0.07
CA ALA A 248 -3.59 22.54 -1.13
C ALA A 248 -2.29 21.76 -0.88
N VAL A 249 -2.28 20.82 0.09
CA VAL A 249 -1.18 19.88 0.33
C VAL A 249 -1.50 18.57 -0.40
N PRO A 250 -0.68 18.14 -1.39
CA PRO A 250 -0.94 16.94 -2.17
C PRO A 250 -0.43 15.67 -1.46
N PHE A 251 -1.00 15.40 -0.27
CA PHE A 251 -0.69 14.24 0.56
C PHE A 251 -1.96 13.46 0.87
N GLN A 252 -1.96 12.16 0.61
CA GLN A 252 -3.09 11.30 0.89
C GLN A 252 -2.66 9.98 1.54
N ILE A 253 -3.51 9.48 2.43
CA ILE A 253 -3.43 8.13 3.00
C ILE A 253 -4.69 7.38 2.58
N PHE A 254 -4.52 6.19 1.96
CA PHE A 254 -5.62 5.31 1.59
C PHE A 254 -5.44 3.94 2.23
N TYR A 255 -6.52 3.40 2.80
CA TYR A 255 -6.54 2.00 3.20
C TYR A 255 -6.76 1.10 1.98
N GLY A 256 -5.87 0.13 1.83
CA GLY A 256 -5.89 -0.87 0.76
C GLY A 256 -6.59 -2.14 1.22
N VAL A 257 -7.91 -2.13 1.19
CA VAL A 257 -8.77 -3.29 1.42
C VAL A 257 -9.82 -3.37 0.33
N SER A 258 -10.33 -4.58 0.05
CA SER A 258 -11.47 -4.78 -0.85
C SER A 258 -12.77 -4.27 -0.23
N ASN A 259 -13.89 -4.40 -0.93
CA ASN A 259 -15.21 -3.98 -0.44
C ASN A 259 -15.78 -4.97 0.59
N ASN A 260 -14.97 -5.32 1.59
CA ASN A 260 -15.26 -6.39 2.52
C ASN A 260 -16.41 -6.03 3.46
N THR A 261 -17.38 -6.93 3.60
CA THR A 261 -18.52 -6.82 4.54
C THR A 261 -18.04 -6.58 5.98
N ARG A 262 -16.88 -7.15 6.38
CA ARG A 262 -16.33 -7.01 7.74
C ARG A 262 -15.21 -5.97 7.84
N ALA A 263 -15.03 -5.09 6.83
CA ALA A 263 -14.00 -4.07 6.90
C ALA A 263 -14.26 -3.10 8.05
N PHE A 264 -13.22 -2.74 8.76
CA PHE A 264 -13.21 -1.68 9.76
C PHE A 264 -12.16 -0.60 9.46
N TRP A 265 -11.42 -0.75 8.36
CA TRP A 265 -10.61 0.31 7.75
C TRP A 265 -11.43 1.02 6.68
N SER A 266 -11.65 2.31 6.86
CA SER A 266 -12.47 3.11 5.93
C SER A 266 -11.75 3.34 4.60
N ILE A 267 -12.41 3.02 3.49
CA ILE A 267 -11.98 3.35 2.13
C ILE A 267 -12.69 4.59 1.57
N ALA A 268 -13.46 5.30 2.40
CA ALA A 268 -14.23 6.46 1.95
C ALA A 268 -13.34 7.56 1.37
N ASN A 269 -12.16 7.79 1.94
CA ASN A 269 -11.20 8.75 1.40
C ASN A 269 -10.69 8.36 0.00
N ALA A 270 -10.34 7.10 -0.20
CA ALA A 270 -9.89 6.61 -1.50
C ALA A 270 -11.01 6.70 -2.55
N ARG A 271 -12.26 6.38 -2.18
CA ARG A 271 -13.43 6.56 -3.06
C ARG A 271 -13.60 8.01 -3.47
N ARG A 272 -13.54 8.93 -2.52
CA ARG A 272 -13.76 10.36 -2.76
C ARG A 272 -12.65 11.00 -3.59
N VAL A 273 -11.39 10.70 -3.29
CA VAL A 273 -10.23 11.43 -3.86
C VAL A 273 -9.81 10.84 -5.20
N ILE A 274 -9.74 9.51 -5.31
CA ILE A 274 -9.20 8.82 -6.49
C ILE A 274 -10.21 7.92 -7.20
N GLY A 275 -11.48 7.90 -6.76
CA GLY A 275 -12.51 7.06 -7.36
C GLY A 275 -12.23 5.56 -7.18
N TYR A 276 -11.65 5.14 -6.05
CA TYR A 276 -11.43 3.73 -5.77
C TYR A 276 -12.75 2.99 -5.59
N GLU A 277 -13.03 2.02 -6.42
CA GLU A 277 -14.26 1.22 -6.43
C GLU A 277 -13.90 -0.28 -6.42
N PRO A 278 -13.49 -0.82 -5.24
CA PRO A 278 -13.19 -2.24 -5.14
C PRO A 278 -14.45 -3.08 -5.38
N GLU A 279 -14.28 -4.21 -6.07
CA GLU A 279 -15.39 -5.07 -6.48
C GLU A 279 -15.46 -6.37 -5.66
N ASP A 280 -14.35 -6.80 -5.04
CA ASP A 280 -14.29 -8.06 -4.31
C ASP A 280 -14.74 -7.91 -2.86
N ASP A 281 -15.39 -8.95 -2.34
CA ASP A 281 -15.72 -9.11 -0.93
C ASP A 281 -15.20 -10.46 -0.42
N SER A 282 -14.45 -10.42 0.66
CA SER A 282 -13.89 -11.59 1.30
C SER A 282 -14.94 -12.61 1.77
N GLU A 283 -16.12 -12.17 2.22
CA GLU A 283 -17.17 -13.10 2.62
C GLU A 283 -17.74 -13.89 1.44
N THR A 284 -17.88 -13.25 0.29
CA THR A 284 -18.28 -13.94 -0.94
C THR A 284 -17.17 -14.89 -1.42
N ARG A 285 -15.92 -14.43 -1.40
CA ARG A 285 -14.79 -15.22 -1.88
C ARG A 285 -14.49 -16.43 -1.00
N PHE A 286 -14.61 -16.31 0.31
CA PHE A 286 -14.31 -17.35 1.30
C PHE A 286 -15.57 -17.88 1.99
N ALA A 287 -16.71 -17.91 1.29
CA ALA A 287 -18.03 -18.24 1.84
C ALA A 287 -18.08 -19.57 2.61
N ASP A 288 -17.41 -20.61 2.12
CA ASP A 288 -17.36 -21.90 2.80
C ASP A 288 -16.64 -21.82 4.16
N GLY A 289 -15.54 -21.07 4.22
CA GLY A 289 -14.82 -20.81 5.47
C GLY A 289 -15.66 -19.97 6.44
N VAL A 290 -16.36 -18.96 5.94
CA VAL A 290 -17.27 -18.12 6.73
C VAL A 290 -18.38 -18.97 7.33
N ARG A 291 -19.02 -19.84 6.53
CA ARG A 291 -20.07 -20.74 7.01
C ARG A 291 -19.54 -21.65 8.12
N ARG A 292 -18.44 -22.34 7.86
CA ARG A 292 -17.85 -23.35 8.76
C ARG A 292 -17.32 -22.76 10.07
N LEU A 293 -16.60 -21.62 9.99
CA LEU A 293 -15.88 -21.08 11.16
C LEU A 293 -16.68 -20.02 11.93
N LEU A 294 -17.64 -19.36 11.28
CA LEU A 294 -18.37 -18.25 11.90
C LEU A 294 -19.87 -18.52 12.06
N ILE A 295 -20.55 -19.03 11.03
CA ILE A 295 -22.01 -19.15 11.07
C ILE A 295 -22.45 -20.38 11.87
N GLU A 296 -21.95 -21.57 11.51
CA GLU A 296 -22.31 -22.82 12.18
C GLU A 296 -21.96 -22.83 13.68
N PRO A 297 -20.78 -22.32 14.11
CA PRO A 297 -20.47 -22.21 15.53
C PRO A 297 -21.13 -21.01 16.25
N GLY A 298 -21.88 -20.15 15.57
CA GLY A 298 -22.50 -18.98 16.17
C GLY A 298 -21.60 -17.76 16.38
N HIS A 299 -20.47 -17.68 15.66
CA HIS A 299 -19.50 -16.57 15.73
C HIS A 299 -19.65 -15.55 14.60
N ASN A 300 -20.81 -15.46 13.96
CA ASN A 300 -21.04 -14.66 12.75
C ASN A 300 -21.21 -13.15 12.98
N GLY A 301 -21.14 -12.66 14.21
CA GLY A 301 -21.22 -11.25 14.53
C GLY A 301 -20.12 -10.40 13.86
N ARG A 302 -20.17 -9.07 14.03
CA ARG A 302 -19.11 -8.14 13.55
C ARG A 302 -17.74 -8.54 14.09
N VAL A 303 -16.69 -7.92 13.57
CA VAL A 303 -15.35 -7.98 14.16
C VAL A 303 -15.45 -7.54 15.62
N GLY A 304 -14.94 -8.34 16.53
CA GLY A 304 -15.36 -8.28 17.93
C GLY A 304 -16.64 -9.10 18.16
N LEU A 305 -16.77 -9.72 19.27
CA LEU A 305 -17.85 -10.68 19.60
C LEU A 305 -19.26 -10.06 19.64
#